data_e84b23b40f22cf38a24c6d7a495fab5b
#
_entry.id   e84b23b40f22cf38a24c6d7a495fab5b
#
_cell.length_a   1.000
_cell.length_b   1.000
_cell.length_c   1.000
_cell.angle_alpha   90.00
_cell.angle_beta   90.00
_cell.angle_gamma   90.00
#
_symmetry.space_group_name_H-M   'P 1'
#
loop_
_entity.id
_entity.type
_entity.pdbx_description
1 polymer ?
#
loop_
_entity_poly.entity_id
_entity_poly.type
_entity_poly.pdbx_seq_one_letter_code
_entity_poly.pdbx_strand_id
1 'polypeptide(L)'
;MRFLKSFLVFSIVMLLISGCKSAQNSSTKQAITSPDTSLQETASSTAPAANELSPSISPTPRVQKTPSSSPKPKNAKWIYNRKTHVLTIKGTEEMYAEQTEDWIDNERKFDEHNGIQLNFNERKVKEIVVKPGITVINKGAFAAFRNVKKITLPNTIKKINDYAFYNCQSLQELTIPDKVVSVGKECFFYCRQLRSIHIGKNLRTIGNGSFAGCKNLQSIELSSENKYLETKYGGLYQKKQKCLYFQYQHTKTAEIAPDTKCIGTFAFTYNTPLKEVTIPDSVRRIKGGAFCYCRNLECVHLSNHSKLYKIDSPYGEMGMYPDDLWYSGSFLHCKKLKELHLPNSLKAIDWDTFSGCKSLTLYLGSQFTNFRKSQIAGVSAIQVSPHNKKFSSKDGVLYDRHKKTLLNYPEYKTDQTFVVPKSVRHIQESAFRANEHIENVFFPKKLKHIGEGAFNGCKKLKNATIPGKQTKIGRSAFLFCRHVVIHAPKHSEAAKFAKKHDRMFEVFRKK
;
A
#
# COMPACT_ATOMS: atom_id res chain seq x y z
N MET A 1 37.23 -49.16 8.39
CA MET A 1 36.75 -48.54 7.14
C MET A 1 35.28 -48.11 7.24
N ARG A 2 34.95 -47.29 8.25
CA ARG A 2 33.57 -46.72 8.46
C ARG A 2 33.61 -45.36 9.19
N PHE A 3 34.65 -44.50 8.90
CA PHE A 3 34.80 -43.19 9.56
C PHE A 3 35.17 -42.04 8.59
N LEU A 4 35.00 -42.25 7.26
CA LEU A 4 35.39 -41.22 6.28
C LEU A 4 34.23 -40.75 5.35
N LYS A 5 32.94 -40.97 5.71
CA LYS A 5 31.79 -40.47 4.92
C LYS A 5 30.93 -39.42 5.61
N SER A 6 31.28 -38.99 6.82
CA SER A 6 30.52 -37.93 7.55
C SER A 6 31.09 -36.53 7.45
N PHE A 7 32.21 -36.29 6.79
CA PHE A 7 32.81 -34.96 6.70
C PHE A 7 32.56 -34.20 5.37
N LEU A 8 31.96 -34.85 4.37
CA LEU A 8 31.66 -34.20 3.08
C LEU A 8 30.26 -33.63 2.96
N VAL A 9 29.35 -33.89 3.90
CA VAL A 9 27.96 -33.36 3.87
C VAL A 9 27.85 -32.06 4.71
N PHE A 10 28.81 -31.77 5.58
CA PHE A 10 28.80 -30.55 6.41
C PHE A 10 29.38 -29.31 5.72
N SER A 11 30.13 -29.45 4.61
CA SER A 11 30.73 -28.32 3.89
C SER A 11 29.81 -27.74 2.81
N ILE A 12 28.72 -28.40 2.42
CA ILE A 12 27.76 -27.91 1.42
C ILE A 12 26.59 -27.18 2.05
N VAL A 13 26.33 -27.35 3.35
CA VAL A 13 25.23 -26.67 4.06
C VAL A 13 25.63 -25.29 4.60
N MET A 14 26.92 -24.99 4.70
CA MET A 14 27.41 -23.67 5.16
C MET A 14 27.54 -22.61 4.05
N LEU A 15 27.29 -22.95 2.78
CA LEU A 15 27.34 -22.02 1.65
C LEU A 15 25.98 -21.48 1.20
N LEU A 16 24.91 -21.81 1.92
CA LEU A 16 23.53 -21.35 1.61
C LEU A 16 22.92 -20.43 2.67
N ILE A 17 23.70 -19.91 3.62
CA ILE A 17 23.21 -19.01 4.68
C ILE A 17 23.84 -17.61 4.59
N SER A 18 24.36 -17.18 3.45
CA SER A 18 24.79 -15.79 3.25
C SER A 18 24.15 -15.19 1.99
N GLY A 19 22.85 -15.14 1.97
CA GLY A 19 22.12 -14.61 0.82
C GLY A 19 21.44 -13.32 1.12
N CYS A 20 22.06 -12.24 0.99
CA CYS A 20 21.72 -10.89 0.55
C CYS A 20 22.96 -10.00 0.63
N LYS A 21 24.04 -10.41 -0.03
CA LYS A 21 25.18 -9.54 -0.23
C LYS A 21 25.06 -8.87 -1.59
N SER A 22 24.97 -7.55 -1.60
CA SER A 22 25.10 -6.71 -2.77
C SER A 22 26.41 -7.03 -3.49
N ALA A 23 26.32 -7.34 -4.79
CA ALA A 23 27.49 -7.43 -5.65
C ALA A 23 28.12 -6.03 -5.78
N GLN A 24 29.21 -5.79 -5.09
CA GLN A 24 30.13 -4.69 -5.37
C GLN A 24 31.10 -5.18 -6.44
N ASN A 25 30.90 -4.78 -7.66
CA ASN A 25 31.94 -4.87 -8.69
C ASN A 25 32.69 -3.56 -8.76
N SER A 26 33.97 -3.64 -8.43
CA SER A 26 35.00 -2.66 -8.71
C SER A 26 35.17 -2.51 -10.22
N SER A 27 35.05 -1.31 -10.75
CA SER A 27 35.52 -0.98 -12.10
C SER A 27 36.43 0.24 -12.06
N THR A 28 37.56 0.03 -12.64
CA THR A 28 38.71 0.87 -12.94
C THR A 28 38.32 2.18 -13.64
N LYS A 29 39.04 3.22 -13.26
CA LYS A 29 39.03 4.57 -13.86
C LYS A 29 39.47 4.56 -15.33
N GLN A 30 38.73 5.24 -16.17
CA GLN A 30 39.31 5.98 -17.31
C GLN A 30 38.60 7.33 -17.42
N ALA A 31 39.39 8.37 -17.42
CA ALA A 31 39.04 9.76 -17.60
C ALA A 31 38.93 10.08 -19.09
N ILE A 32 37.89 10.79 -19.51
CA ILE A 32 37.90 11.56 -20.76
C ILE A 32 37.17 12.88 -20.50
N THR A 33 37.78 13.91 -20.95
CA THR A 33 37.59 15.33 -20.87
C THR A 33 36.32 15.87 -21.50
N SER A 34 35.84 16.98 -20.94
CA SER A 34 34.77 17.85 -21.43
C SER A 34 35.15 18.59 -22.73
N PRO A 35 34.18 19.19 -23.43
CA PRO A 35 34.19 20.66 -23.45
C PRO A 35 32.83 21.34 -23.17
N ASP A 36 33.01 22.55 -22.68
CA ASP A 36 32.06 23.63 -22.45
C ASP A 36 31.12 23.96 -23.63
N THR A 37 29.93 24.40 -23.35
CA THR A 37 29.34 25.59 -23.97
C THR A 37 28.22 26.17 -23.08
N SER A 38 28.45 27.39 -22.69
CA SER A 38 27.57 28.35 -22.05
C SER A 38 26.40 28.80 -22.95
N LEU A 39 25.24 29.06 -22.39
CA LEU A 39 24.37 30.18 -22.78
C LEU A 39 23.49 30.63 -21.59
N GLN A 40 23.43 31.93 -21.48
CA GLN A 40 22.97 32.78 -20.40
C GLN A 40 21.44 32.84 -20.24
N GLU A 41 21.13 33.25 -19.04
CA GLU A 41 19.93 33.77 -18.44
C GLU A 41 19.12 34.80 -19.23
N THR A 42 17.83 34.90 -18.90
CA THR A 42 17.23 36.18 -18.49
C THR A 42 16.09 35.95 -17.49
N ALA A 43 16.20 36.60 -16.36
CA ALA A 43 15.19 36.75 -15.33
C ALA A 43 14.23 37.88 -15.69
N SER A 44 12.96 37.76 -15.30
CA SER A 44 12.15 38.93 -14.96
C SER A 44 11.07 38.57 -13.94
N SER A 45 11.10 39.31 -12.86
CA SER A 45 10.22 39.38 -11.71
C SER A 45 8.87 39.97 -12.07
N THR A 46 7.83 39.60 -11.35
CA THR A 46 6.96 40.49 -10.55
C THR A 46 5.78 39.70 -9.98
N ALA A 47 5.68 39.72 -8.65
CA ALA A 47 4.45 39.41 -7.92
C ALA A 47 3.61 40.70 -7.76
N PRO A 48 2.30 40.62 -7.58
CA PRO A 48 1.64 41.54 -6.68
C PRO A 48 0.81 40.84 -5.60
N ALA A 49 0.64 41.63 -4.53
CA ALA A 49 0.16 41.36 -3.22
C ALA A 49 -1.31 40.91 -3.10
N ALA A 50 -1.56 40.25 -1.97
CA ALA A 50 -2.87 39.87 -1.45
C ALA A 50 -3.75 41.08 -1.13
N ASN A 51 -5.04 40.93 -1.34
CA ASN A 51 -6.08 41.65 -0.60
C ASN A 51 -7.21 40.67 -0.25
N GLU A 52 -7.44 40.58 1.06
CA GLU A 52 -8.59 39.90 1.65
C GLU A 52 -9.87 40.62 1.31
N LEU A 53 -10.89 39.89 0.87
CA LEU A 53 -12.29 40.29 0.99
C LEU A 53 -13.16 39.02 1.12
N SER A 54 -13.77 38.88 2.28
CA SER A 54 -14.83 37.92 2.56
C SER A 54 -16.08 38.29 1.77
N PRO A 55 -16.75 37.33 1.10
CA PRO A 55 -18.09 37.59 0.57
C PRO A 55 -19.17 37.11 1.55
N SER A 56 -20.08 38.02 1.83
CA SER A 56 -21.37 37.88 2.50
C SER A 56 -22.23 36.80 1.83
N ILE A 57 -22.92 36.03 2.65
CA ILE A 57 -23.92 35.05 2.28
C ILE A 57 -25.18 35.76 1.76
N SER A 58 -25.49 35.63 0.49
CA SER A 58 -26.81 35.93 -0.09
C SER A 58 -27.58 34.65 -0.37
N PRO A 59 -28.92 34.61 -0.19
CA PRO A 59 -29.69 33.36 -0.28
C PRO A 59 -29.82 32.86 -1.71
N THR A 60 -29.54 31.59 -1.87
CA THR A 60 -29.66 30.83 -3.12
C THR A 60 -31.10 30.81 -3.64
N PRO A 61 -31.36 31.03 -4.93
CA PRO A 61 -32.69 30.89 -5.51
C PRO A 61 -33.12 29.42 -5.52
N ARG A 62 -34.33 29.18 -5.06
CA ARG A 62 -35.05 27.89 -5.10
C ARG A 62 -35.12 27.39 -6.53
N VAL A 63 -34.32 26.39 -6.89
CA VAL A 63 -34.38 25.70 -8.18
C VAL A 63 -35.71 24.94 -8.26
N GLN A 64 -36.59 25.41 -9.14
CA GLN A 64 -37.79 24.68 -9.52
C GLN A 64 -37.36 23.40 -10.25
N LYS A 65 -37.77 22.25 -9.70
CA LYS A 65 -37.62 20.94 -10.36
C LYS A 65 -38.54 20.91 -11.58
N THR A 66 -38.00 21.10 -12.76
CA THR A 66 -38.64 20.65 -14.00
C THR A 66 -38.60 19.14 -14.06
N PRO A 67 -39.68 18.42 -14.31
CA PRO A 67 -39.65 16.98 -14.48
C PRO A 67 -38.94 16.65 -15.80
N SER A 68 -37.69 16.23 -15.69
CA SER A 68 -36.94 15.59 -16.77
C SER A 68 -37.56 14.21 -16.99
N SER A 69 -38.38 14.08 -18.02
CA SER A 69 -38.85 12.79 -18.53
C SER A 69 -37.77 12.14 -19.38
N SER A 70 -36.68 11.69 -18.70
CA SER A 70 -35.80 10.71 -19.32
C SER A 70 -36.55 9.37 -19.37
N PRO A 71 -36.51 8.62 -20.49
CA PRO A 71 -37.20 7.35 -20.60
C PRO A 71 -36.67 6.41 -19.49
N LYS A 72 -37.60 5.84 -18.69
CA LYS A 72 -37.26 4.85 -17.67
C LYS A 72 -36.44 3.74 -18.33
N PRO A 73 -35.24 3.41 -17.83
CA PRO A 73 -34.42 2.36 -18.41
C PRO A 73 -35.20 1.05 -18.41
N LYS A 74 -35.16 0.31 -19.52
CA LYS A 74 -35.80 -0.99 -19.67
C LYS A 74 -35.06 -1.97 -18.75
N ASN A 75 -35.63 -2.29 -17.62
CA ASN A 75 -35.03 -3.11 -16.58
C ASN A 75 -34.74 -4.52 -17.07
N ALA A 76 -33.56 -5.03 -16.80
CA ALA A 76 -33.26 -6.44 -16.97
C ALA A 76 -34.14 -7.27 -16.02
N LYS A 77 -34.71 -8.36 -16.52
CA LYS A 77 -35.50 -9.32 -15.70
C LYS A 77 -34.55 -10.36 -15.09
N TRP A 78 -34.59 -10.51 -13.78
CA TRP A 78 -33.87 -11.49 -13.00
C TRP A 78 -34.80 -12.64 -12.65
N ILE A 79 -34.52 -13.83 -13.19
CA ILE A 79 -35.38 -15.02 -13.07
C ILE A 79 -34.60 -16.12 -12.34
N TYR A 80 -34.91 -16.37 -11.08
CA TYR A 80 -34.30 -17.43 -10.29
C TYR A 80 -35.14 -18.70 -10.29
N ASN A 81 -34.54 -19.81 -10.73
CA ASN A 81 -35.16 -21.14 -10.65
C ASN A 81 -34.72 -21.82 -9.35
N ARG A 82 -35.69 -22.00 -8.42
CA ARG A 82 -35.47 -22.60 -7.09
C ARG A 82 -35.09 -24.07 -7.12
N LYS A 83 -35.44 -24.82 -8.19
CA LYS A 83 -35.12 -26.25 -8.32
C LYS A 83 -33.67 -26.45 -8.83
N THR A 84 -33.26 -25.67 -9.82
CA THR A 84 -31.92 -25.80 -10.44
C THR A 84 -30.89 -24.87 -9.82
N HIS A 85 -31.31 -23.90 -9.01
CA HIS A 85 -30.45 -22.84 -8.45
C HIS A 85 -29.78 -21.97 -9.52
N VAL A 86 -30.37 -21.85 -10.70
CA VAL A 86 -29.86 -21.02 -11.81
C VAL A 86 -30.56 -19.67 -11.79
N LEU A 87 -29.79 -18.60 -11.86
CA LEU A 87 -30.25 -17.24 -12.06
C LEU A 87 -30.08 -16.88 -13.53
N THR A 88 -31.16 -16.55 -14.21
CA THR A 88 -31.15 -16.10 -15.62
C THR A 88 -31.46 -14.62 -15.68
N ILE A 89 -30.61 -13.85 -16.38
CA ILE A 89 -30.78 -12.43 -16.64
C ILE A 89 -31.19 -12.24 -18.11
N LYS A 90 -32.33 -11.59 -18.35
CA LYS A 90 -32.84 -11.29 -19.70
C LYS A 90 -33.16 -9.81 -19.82
N GLY A 91 -32.96 -9.23 -20.98
CA GLY A 91 -33.28 -7.82 -21.26
C GLY A 91 -32.46 -7.28 -22.41
N THR A 92 -32.58 -6.00 -22.63
CA THR A 92 -31.79 -5.25 -23.63
C THR A 92 -31.01 -4.15 -22.93
N GLU A 93 -29.79 -3.85 -23.43
CA GLU A 93 -28.91 -2.78 -22.99
C GLU A 93 -28.24 -3.02 -21.62
N GLU A 94 -28.42 -2.13 -20.67
CA GLU A 94 -27.72 -2.18 -19.38
C GLU A 94 -28.53 -2.93 -18.33
N MET A 95 -27.81 -3.62 -17.45
CA MET A 95 -28.40 -4.20 -16.26
C MET A 95 -28.55 -3.09 -15.22
N TYR A 96 -29.73 -2.43 -15.16
CA TYR A 96 -29.99 -1.49 -14.07
C TYR A 96 -30.31 -2.23 -12.78
N ALA A 97 -29.44 -2.06 -11.80
CA ALA A 97 -29.84 -2.05 -10.41
C ALA A 97 -30.14 -0.59 -10.06
N GLU A 98 -31.25 -0.27 -9.43
CA GLU A 98 -31.42 1.04 -8.80
C GLU A 98 -30.36 1.12 -7.69
N GLN A 99 -29.23 1.78 -8.02
CA GLN A 99 -28.17 2.06 -7.07
C GLN A 99 -28.46 3.41 -6.45
N THR A 100 -28.85 3.42 -5.19
CA THR A 100 -28.74 4.61 -4.38
C THR A 100 -27.27 4.88 -4.12
N GLU A 101 -26.86 6.17 -4.14
CA GLU A 101 -25.47 6.63 -3.89
C GLU A 101 -24.94 6.22 -2.52
N ASP A 102 -25.78 5.74 -1.62
CA ASP A 102 -25.46 5.29 -0.26
C ASP A 102 -24.63 4.00 -0.15
N TRP A 103 -24.20 3.46 -1.27
CA TRP A 103 -23.42 2.21 -1.37
C TRP A 103 -22.02 2.29 -0.75
N ILE A 104 -21.49 3.51 -0.60
CA ILE A 104 -20.08 3.73 -0.26
C ILE A 104 -19.84 3.73 1.25
N ASP A 105 -20.85 3.99 2.09
CA ASP A 105 -20.66 4.28 3.52
C ASP A 105 -20.92 3.14 4.52
N ASN A 106 -21.36 1.95 4.07
CA ASN A 106 -21.70 0.88 5.02
C ASN A 106 -21.24 -0.52 4.58
N GLU A 107 -20.03 -0.93 4.96
CA GLU A 107 -19.48 -2.28 4.75
C GLU A 107 -20.38 -3.42 5.27
N ARG A 108 -21.18 -3.18 6.31
CA ARG A 108 -22.12 -4.15 6.86
C ARG A 108 -23.33 -4.41 5.96
N LYS A 109 -23.68 -3.46 5.09
CA LYS A 109 -24.79 -3.63 4.12
C LYS A 109 -24.39 -4.35 2.84
N PHE A 110 -23.08 -4.53 2.58
CA PHE A 110 -22.59 -5.29 1.42
C PHE A 110 -23.01 -6.76 1.45
N ASP A 111 -23.23 -7.32 2.64
CA ASP A 111 -23.67 -8.70 2.80
C ASP A 111 -25.18 -8.88 2.62
N GLU A 112 -25.97 -7.81 2.67
CA GLU A 112 -27.44 -7.94 2.71
C GLU A 112 -28.19 -7.43 1.47
N HIS A 113 -27.71 -6.38 0.74
CA HIS A 113 -28.51 -5.81 -0.36
C HIS A 113 -27.63 -5.14 -1.43
N ASN A 114 -27.44 -5.79 -2.56
CA ASN A 114 -26.82 -5.23 -3.77
C ASN A 114 -27.70 -4.15 -4.47
N GLY A 115 -28.48 -3.34 -3.74
CA GLY A 115 -29.38 -2.35 -4.34
C GLY A 115 -30.51 -2.94 -5.20
N ILE A 116 -30.45 -4.25 -5.49
CA ILE A 116 -31.51 -5.01 -6.16
C ILE A 116 -32.30 -5.69 -5.05
N GLN A 117 -33.57 -5.36 -4.91
CA GLN A 117 -34.47 -6.17 -4.10
C GLN A 117 -34.62 -7.55 -4.75
N LEU A 118 -33.73 -8.46 -4.40
CA LEU A 118 -33.81 -9.84 -4.84
C LEU A 118 -34.96 -10.51 -4.08
N ASN A 119 -35.94 -11.02 -4.79
CA ASN A 119 -37.00 -11.87 -4.23
C ASN A 119 -36.52 -13.31 -3.98
N PHE A 120 -35.22 -13.54 -3.91
CA PHE A 120 -34.56 -14.82 -3.65
C PHE A 120 -33.25 -14.60 -2.87
N ASN A 121 -32.76 -15.68 -2.24
CA ASN A 121 -31.50 -15.65 -1.50
C ASN A 121 -30.31 -15.90 -2.48
N GLU A 122 -29.44 -14.93 -2.67
CA GLU A 122 -28.26 -14.98 -3.53
C GLU A 122 -27.29 -16.12 -3.15
N ARG A 123 -27.25 -16.49 -1.86
CA ARG A 123 -26.42 -17.62 -1.36
C ARG A 123 -26.89 -18.97 -1.89
N LYS A 124 -28.11 -19.07 -2.38
CA LYS A 124 -28.64 -20.30 -3.00
C LYS A 124 -28.31 -20.41 -4.49
N VAL A 125 -27.91 -19.32 -5.13
CA VAL A 125 -27.56 -19.31 -6.57
C VAL A 125 -26.25 -20.06 -6.78
N LYS A 126 -26.25 -21.01 -7.71
CA LYS A 126 -25.08 -21.83 -8.09
C LYS A 126 -24.54 -21.50 -9.48
N GLU A 127 -25.41 -21.03 -10.37
CA GLU A 127 -25.07 -20.64 -11.73
C GLU A 127 -25.80 -19.35 -12.12
N ILE A 128 -25.14 -18.49 -12.88
CA ILE A 128 -25.70 -17.28 -13.48
C ILE A 128 -25.61 -17.38 -15.00
N VAL A 129 -26.69 -17.14 -15.70
CA VAL A 129 -26.76 -17.11 -17.17
C VAL A 129 -27.28 -15.75 -17.61
N VAL A 130 -26.41 -14.93 -18.18
CA VAL A 130 -26.78 -13.66 -18.84
C VAL A 130 -27.12 -13.97 -20.29
N LYS A 131 -28.35 -13.62 -20.72
CA LYS A 131 -28.81 -13.88 -22.09
C LYS A 131 -28.39 -12.77 -23.06
N PRO A 132 -28.32 -13.05 -24.38
CA PRO A 132 -28.11 -12.02 -25.39
C PRO A 132 -29.09 -10.87 -25.26
N GLY A 133 -28.61 -9.64 -25.59
CA GLY A 133 -29.35 -8.38 -25.42
C GLY A 133 -28.72 -7.48 -24.35
N ILE A 134 -28.22 -8.06 -23.25
CA ILE A 134 -27.45 -7.30 -22.27
C ILE A 134 -26.09 -6.91 -22.84
N THR A 135 -25.71 -5.64 -22.69
CA THR A 135 -24.45 -5.08 -23.22
C THR A 135 -23.49 -4.59 -22.16
N VAL A 136 -23.97 -4.33 -20.94
CA VAL A 136 -23.17 -3.84 -19.81
C VAL A 136 -23.50 -4.65 -18.56
N ILE A 137 -22.47 -5.15 -17.88
CA ILE A 137 -22.57 -5.65 -16.50
C ILE A 137 -22.29 -4.46 -15.58
N ASN A 138 -23.28 -4.05 -14.81
CA ASN A 138 -23.19 -2.85 -13.99
C ASN A 138 -22.29 -3.06 -12.75
N LYS A 139 -21.97 -1.94 -12.10
CA LYS A 139 -21.19 -1.91 -10.87
C LYS A 139 -21.81 -2.83 -9.83
N GLY A 140 -21.01 -3.77 -9.30
CA GLY A 140 -21.44 -4.70 -8.26
C GLY A 140 -22.55 -5.68 -8.63
N ALA A 141 -22.94 -5.81 -9.90
CA ALA A 141 -24.13 -6.55 -10.32
C ALA A 141 -24.22 -7.99 -9.75
N PHE A 142 -23.10 -8.68 -9.66
CA PHE A 142 -23.02 -10.04 -9.09
C PHE A 142 -22.09 -10.09 -7.87
N ALA A 143 -21.86 -8.95 -7.21
CA ALA A 143 -21.04 -8.94 -6.01
C ALA A 143 -21.62 -9.81 -4.90
N ALA A 144 -20.75 -10.52 -4.16
CA ALA A 144 -21.09 -11.39 -3.05
C ALA A 144 -21.98 -12.62 -3.38
N PHE A 145 -22.15 -12.99 -4.64
CA PHE A 145 -22.73 -14.28 -5.02
C PHE A 145 -21.76 -15.43 -4.70
N ARG A 146 -21.51 -15.65 -3.40
CA ARG A 146 -20.41 -16.47 -2.88
C ARG A 146 -20.42 -17.93 -3.30
N ASN A 147 -21.60 -18.49 -3.61
CA ASN A 147 -21.79 -19.90 -3.95
C ASN A 147 -21.91 -20.16 -5.46
N VAL A 148 -21.83 -19.12 -6.28
CA VAL A 148 -21.88 -19.25 -7.74
C VAL A 148 -20.59 -19.87 -8.22
N LYS A 149 -20.71 -20.99 -8.94
CA LYS A 149 -19.58 -21.74 -9.50
C LYS A 149 -19.32 -21.40 -10.97
N LYS A 150 -20.36 -20.99 -11.70
CA LYS A 150 -20.32 -20.70 -13.14
C LYS A 150 -21.12 -19.47 -13.49
N ILE A 151 -20.56 -18.62 -14.33
CA ILE A 151 -21.23 -17.45 -14.89
C ILE A 151 -21.04 -17.47 -16.40
N THR A 152 -22.13 -17.42 -17.14
CA THR A 152 -22.13 -17.41 -18.62
C THR A 152 -22.49 -15.99 -19.10
N LEU A 153 -21.58 -15.36 -19.82
CA LEU A 153 -21.75 -14.04 -20.41
C LEU A 153 -21.91 -14.15 -21.93
N PRO A 154 -22.91 -13.48 -22.53
CA PRO A 154 -23.09 -13.49 -23.99
C PRO A 154 -22.10 -12.56 -24.69
N ASN A 155 -21.84 -12.82 -25.96
CA ASN A 155 -20.96 -11.98 -26.78
C ASN A 155 -21.55 -10.59 -27.13
N THR A 156 -22.68 -10.23 -26.53
CA THR A 156 -23.28 -8.88 -26.61
C THR A 156 -22.67 -7.92 -25.59
N ILE A 157 -22.01 -8.44 -24.53
CA ILE A 157 -21.40 -7.61 -23.48
C ILE A 157 -20.25 -6.79 -24.07
N LYS A 158 -20.28 -5.47 -23.84
CA LYS A 158 -19.26 -4.50 -24.25
C LYS A 158 -18.44 -3.97 -23.09
N LYS A 159 -18.99 -3.98 -21.87
CA LYS A 159 -18.36 -3.41 -20.67
C LYS A 159 -18.73 -4.19 -19.41
N ILE A 160 -17.77 -4.36 -18.52
CA ILE A 160 -17.95 -4.92 -17.17
C ILE A 160 -17.46 -3.84 -16.20
N ASN A 161 -18.35 -3.33 -15.36
CA ASN A 161 -18.05 -2.22 -14.45
C ASN A 161 -17.37 -2.67 -13.15
N ASP A 162 -17.07 -1.70 -12.27
CA ASP A 162 -16.36 -1.92 -11.02
C ASP A 162 -17.10 -2.92 -10.12
N TYR A 163 -16.36 -3.77 -9.41
CA TYR A 163 -16.90 -4.74 -8.43
C TYR A 163 -17.89 -5.76 -9.00
N ALA A 164 -18.04 -5.89 -10.30
CA ALA A 164 -19.13 -6.67 -10.92
C ALA A 164 -19.24 -8.11 -10.42
N PHE A 165 -18.12 -8.77 -10.11
CA PHE A 165 -18.02 -10.12 -9.56
C PHE A 165 -17.26 -10.15 -8.22
N TYR A 166 -17.23 -9.01 -7.51
CA TYR A 166 -16.56 -8.90 -6.23
C TYR A 166 -17.01 -10.01 -5.27
N ASN A 167 -16.03 -10.73 -4.67
CA ASN A 167 -16.29 -11.75 -3.64
C ASN A 167 -17.20 -12.92 -4.10
N CYS A 168 -17.17 -13.27 -5.41
CA CYS A 168 -17.73 -14.52 -5.93
C CYS A 168 -16.82 -15.68 -5.57
N GLN A 169 -16.83 -16.10 -4.30
CA GLN A 169 -15.81 -16.97 -3.71
C GLN A 169 -15.71 -18.35 -4.36
N SER A 170 -16.81 -18.90 -4.89
CA SER A 170 -16.86 -20.23 -5.50
C SER A 170 -16.72 -20.23 -7.01
N LEU A 171 -16.65 -19.07 -7.67
CA LEU A 171 -16.45 -18.96 -9.12
C LEU A 171 -15.13 -19.62 -9.51
N GLN A 172 -15.18 -20.59 -10.45
CA GLN A 172 -14.01 -21.40 -10.82
C GLN A 172 -13.35 -20.94 -12.12
N GLU A 173 -14.17 -20.51 -13.07
CA GLU A 173 -13.74 -20.05 -14.37
C GLU A 173 -14.66 -18.95 -14.91
N LEU A 174 -14.13 -18.09 -15.76
CA LEU A 174 -14.93 -17.08 -16.45
C LEU A 174 -14.34 -16.80 -17.84
N THR A 175 -15.23 -16.66 -18.82
CA THR A 175 -14.86 -16.13 -20.14
C THR A 175 -15.34 -14.66 -20.24
N ILE A 176 -14.40 -13.75 -20.49
CA ILE A 176 -14.68 -12.36 -20.85
C ILE A 176 -14.87 -12.32 -22.37
N PRO A 177 -16.08 -12.01 -22.87
CA PRO A 177 -16.41 -12.06 -24.29
C PRO A 177 -15.59 -11.08 -25.16
N ASP A 178 -15.50 -11.38 -26.46
CA ASP A 178 -14.71 -10.61 -27.42
C ASP A 178 -15.07 -9.14 -27.53
N LYS A 179 -16.36 -8.79 -27.37
CA LYS A 179 -16.82 -7.39 -27.46
C LYS A 179 -16.51 -6.56 -26.22
N VAL A 180 -16.07 -7.16 -25.11
CA VAL A 180 -15.71 -6.42 -23.90
C VAL A 180 -14.42 -5.63 -24.13
N VAL A 181 -14.50 -4.30 -23.92
CA VAL A 181 -13.34 -3.39 -24.08
C VAL A 181 -12.68 -3.00 -22.75
N SER A 182 -13.41 -3.08 -21.65
CA SER A 182 -12.92 -2.73 -20.32
C SER A 182 -13.55 -3.56 -19.21
N VAL A 183 -12.73 -3.85 -18.22
CA VAL A 183 -13.11 -4.43 -16.93
C VAL A 183 -12.80 -3.41 -15.83
N GLY A 184 -13.74 -3.17 -14.94
CA GLY A 184 -13.66 -2.18 -13.88
C GLY A 184 -12.72 -2.54 -12.75
N LYS A 185 -12.62 -1.65 -11.75
CA LYS A 185 -11.81 -1.85 -10.53
C LYS A 185 -12.36 -3.02 -9.72
N GLU A 186 -11.45 -3.79 -9.10
CA GLU A 186 -11.76 -4.85 -8.14
C GLU A 186 -12.85 -5.83 -8.62
N CYS A 187 -12.95 -5.98 -9.94
CA CYS A 187 -14.04 -6.72 -10.57
C CYS A 187 -14.13 -8.17 -10.08
N PHE A 188 -13.00 -8.84 -9.87
CA PHE A 188 -12.89 -10.23 -9.38
C PHE A 188 -12.22 -10.30 -8.00
N PHE A 189 -12.22 -9.20 -7.26
CA PHE A 189 -11.60 -9.16 -5.93
C PHE A 189 -12.16 -10.26 -5.03
N TYR A 190 -11.29 -11.07 -4.38
CA TYR A 190 -11.65 -12.23 -3.55
C TYR A 190 -12.45 -13.36 -4.24
N CYS A 191 -12.37 -13.50 -5.56
CA CYS A 191 -12.79 -14.72 -6.25
C CYS A 191 -11.82 -15.87 -5.95
N ARG A 192 -11.88 -16.39 -4.71
CA ARG A 192 -10.84 -17.28 -4.13
C ARG A 192 -10.68 -18.60 -4.86
N GLN A 193 -11.75 -19.11 -5.51
CA GLN A 193 -11.74 -20.39 -6.26
C GLN A 193 -11.52 -20.21 -7.77
N LEU A 194 -11.37 -18.96 -8.25
CA LEU A 194 -11.10 -18.69 -9.66
C LEU A 194 -9.74 -19.30 -10.04
N ARG A 195 -9.76 -20.26 -10.99
CA ARG A 195 -8.57 -21.01 -11.45
C ARG A 195 -8.10 -20.56 -12.82
N SER A 196 -9.05 -20.23 -13.68
CA SER A 196 -8.76 -19.77 -15.05
C SER A 196 -9.68 -18.64 -15.48
N ILE A 197 -9.17 -17.79 -16.34
CA ILE A 197 -9.95 -16.75 -17.00
C ILE A 197 -9.54 -16.66 -18.46
N HIS A 198 -10.55 -16.67 -19.36
CA HIS A 198 -10.35 -16.47 -20.79
C HIS A 198 -10.68 -15.02 -21.13
N ILE A 199 -9.82 -14.35 -21.84
CA ILE A 199 -9.93 -12.92 -22.18
C ILE A 199 -10.04 -12.75 -23.69
N GLY A 200 -11.17 -12.17 -24.13
CA GLY A 200 -11.46 -11.88 -25.51
C GLY A 200 -10.54 -10.84 -26.16
N LYS A 201 -10.61 -10.74 -27.48
CA LYS A 201 -9.67 -9.99 -28.32
C LYS A 201 -9.66 -8.48 -28.13
N ASN A 202 -10.77 -7.88 -27.69
CA ASN A 202 -10.89 -6.42 -27.61
C ASN A 202 -10.64 -5.83 -26.24
N LEU A 203 -10.38 -6.65 -25.18
CA LEU A 203 -10.12 -6.13 -23.86
C LEU A 203 -8.82 -5.30 -23.84
N ARG A 204 -8.95 -4.02 -23.50
CA ARG A 204 -7.85 -3.02 -23.50
C ARG A 204 -7.36 -2.68 -22.11
N THR A 205 -8.29 -2.61 -21.15
CA THR A 205 -8.00 -2.14 -19.79
C THR A 205 -8.67 -3.00 -18.74
N ILE A 206 -7.93 -3.21 -17.66
CA ILE A 206 -8.39 -3.88 -16.46
C ILE A 206 -8.16 -2.92 -15.30
N GLY A 207 -9.19 -2.69 -14.50
CA GLY A 207 -9.14 -1.77 -13.37
C GLY A 207 -8.21 -2.25 -12.26
N ASN A 208 -7.80 -1.33 -11.42
CA ASN A 208 -6.90 -1.61 -10.30
C ASN A 208 -7.48 -2.69 -9.38
N GLY A 209 -6.64 -3.61 -8.90
CA GLY A 209 -7.01 -4.63 -7.92
C GLY A 209 -7.98 -5.71 -8.42
N SER A 210 -8.27 -5.78 -9.73
CA SER A 210 -9.32 -6.68 -10.24
C SER A 210 -9.15 -8.14 -9.86
N PHE A 211 -7.92 -8.63 -9.70
CA PHE A 211 -7.64 -10.03 -9.34
C PHE A 211 -7.06 -10.18 -7.92
N ALA A 212 -7.06 -9.12 -7.12
CA ALA A 212 -6.53 -9.20 -5.77
C ALA A 212 -7.30 -10.23 -4.93
N GLY A 213 -6.57 -11.13 -4.27
CA GLY A 213 -7.18 -12.21 -3.48
C GLY A 213 -7.69 -13.42 -4.29
N CYS A 214 -7.49 -13.49 -5.61
CA CYS A 214 -7.72 -14.68 -6.45
C CYS A 214 -6.60 -15.70 -6.23
N LYS A 215 -6.55 -16.31 -5.06
CA LYS A 215 -5.40 -17.14 -4.60
C LYS A 215 -5.17 -18.40 -5.42
N ASN A 216 -6.20 -18.89 -6.11
CA ASN A 216 -6.13 -20.12 -6.90
C ASN A 216 -6.02 -19.86 -8.41
N LEU A 217 -5.88 -18.60 -8.85
CA LEU A 217 -5.75 -18.27 -10.26
C LEU A 217 -4.40 -18.79 -10.79
N GLN A 218 -4.46 -19.72 -11.76
CA GLN A 218 -3.30 -20.43 -12.31
C GLN A 218 -3.09 -20.11 -13.78
N SER A 219 -4.16 -19.77 -14.51
CA SER A 219 -4.07 -19.43 -15.93
C SER A 219 -4.89 -18.21 -16.31
N ILE A 220 -4.31 -17.39 -17.18
CA ILE A 220 -4.98 -16.31 -17.90
C ILE A 220 -4.73 -16.56 -19.37
N GLU A 221 -5.78 -16.93 -20.09
CA GLU A 221 -5.72 -17.25 -21.51
C GLU A 221 -6.23 -16.05 -22.32
N LEU A 222 -5.34 -15.47 -23.10
CA LEU A 222 -5.68 -14.36 -23.99
C LEU A 222 -6.03 -14.90 -25.38
N SER A 223 -7.06 -14.33 -26.02
CA SER A 223 -7.26 -14.50 -27.45
C SER A 223 -5.97 -14.13 -28.19
N SER A 224 -5.55 -14.94 -29.15
CA SER A 224 -4.36 -14.67 -30.00
C SER A 224 -4.47 -13.34 -30.74
N GLU A 225 -5.69 -12.86 -30.98
CA GLU A 225 -5.97 -11.58 -31.59
C GLU A 225 -5.90 -10.39 -30.63
N ASN A 226 -5.67 -10.59 -29.31
CA ASN A 226 -5.60 -9.48 -28.36
C ASN A 226 -4.33 -8.64 -28.55
N LYS A 227 -4.52 -7.39 -29.01
CA LYS A 227 -3.43 -6.46 -29.32
C LYS A 227 -2.99 -5.60 -28.12
N TYR A 228 -3.70 -5.66 -26.99
CA TYR A 228 -3.56 -4.71 -25.87
C TYR A 228 -2.89 -5.32 -24.65
N LEU A 229 -3.15 -6.60 -24.39
CA LEU A 229 -2.66 -7.32 -23.24
C LEU A 229 -1.71 -8.43 -23.69
N GLU A 230 -0.85 -8.87 -22.77
CA GLU A 230 0.04 -10.03 -22.94
C GLU A 230 0.23 -10.75 -21.62
N THR A 231 0.44 -12.06 -21.69
CA THR A 231 0.87 -12.89 -20.55
C THR A 231 2.31 -13.28 -20.75
N LYS A 232 3.16 -13.00 -19.77
CA LYS A 232 4.58 -13.39 -19.74
C LYS A 232 5.09 -13.44 -18.30
N TYR A 233 6.10 -14.22 -18.01
CA TYR A 233 6.69 -14.37 -16.67
C TYR A 233 5.64 -14.65 -15.58
N GLY A 234 4.58 -15.40 -15.91
CA GLY A 234 3.50 -15.71 -14.97
C GLY A 234 2.62 -14.52 -14.57
N GLY A 235 2.72 -13.41 -15.29
CA GLY A 235 1.96 -12.19 -15.06
C GLY A 235 1.13 -11.75 -16.26
N LEU A 236 0.12 -10.93 -16.00
CA LEU A 236 -0.70 -10.23 -16.99
C LEU A 236 -0.23 -8.79 -17.13
N TYR A 237 0.13 -8.39 -18.34
CA TYR A 237 0.69 -7.07 -18.64
C TYR A 237 -0.17 -6.28 -19.63
N GLN A 238 -0.14 -4.96 -19.47
CA GLN A 238 -0.64 -4.04 -20.47
C GLN A 238 0.51 -3.62 -21.38
N LYS A 239 0.40 -3.92 -22.70
CA LYS A 239 1.50 -3.76 -23.66
C LYS A 239 1.99 -2.31 -23.81
N LYS A 240 1.08 -1.35 -24.05
CA LYS A 240 1.43 0.06 -24.30
C LYS A 240 2.11 0.73 -23.10
N GLN A 241 1.58 0.52 -21.90
CA GLN A 241 2.11 1.13 -20.66
C GLN A 241 3.25 0.31 -20.06
N LYS A 242 3.46 -0.92 -20.51
CA LYS A 242 4.40 -1.89 -19.93
C LYS A 242 4.18 -2.04 -18.43
N CYS A 243 2.92 -2.18 -18.04
CA CYS A 243 2.50 -2.28 -16.64
C CYS A 243 2.07 -3.69 -16.31
N LEU A 244 2.67 -4.30 -15.29
CA LEU A 244 2.22 -5.56 -14.71
C LEU A 244 0.92 -5.31 -13.96
N TYR A 245 -0.21 -5.83 -14.44
CA TYR A 245 -1.50 -5.73 -13.78
C TYR A 245 -1.63 -6.71 -12.61
N PHE A 246 -1.22 -7.96 -12.83
CA PHE A 246 -1.35 -9.01 -11.82
C PHE A 246 -0.40 -10.19 -12.10
N GLN A 247 0.26 -10.67 -11.04
CA GLN A 247 1.08 -11.89 -11.05
C GLN A 247 0.22 -13.07 -10.60
N TYR A 248 -0.23 -13.87 -11.55
CA TYR A 248 -1.15 -15.00 -11.28
C TYR A 248 -0.41 -16.30 -10.96
N GLN A 249 0.81 -16.49 -11.41
CA GLN A 249 1.62 -17.63 -10.98
C GLN A 249 2.25 -17.34 -9.63
N HIS A 250 1.78 -18.04 -8.61
CA HIS A 250 2.23 -17.90 -7.25
C HIS A 250 3.41 -18.84 -6.98
N THR A 251 4.61 -18.37 -7.23
CA THR A 251 5.88 -19.11 -7.07
C THR A 251 6.69 -18.56 -5.90
N LYS A 252 7.72 -19.33 -5.46
CA LYS A 252 8.63 -18.88 -4.40
C LYS A 252 9.50 -17.69 -4.86
N THR A 253 9.84 -17.67 -6.13
CA THR A 253 10.58 -16.60 -6.79
C THR A 253 9.72 -16.05 -7.93
N ALA A 254 9.68 -14.75 -8.12
CA ALA A 254 8.96 -14.13 -9.23
C ALA A 254 9.92 -13.32 -10.09
N GLU A 255 9.81 -13.55 -11.40
CA GLU A 255 10.48 -12.76 -12.41
C GLU A 255 9.49 -11.75 -13.00
N ILE A 256 9.93 -10.52 -13.17
CA ILE A 256 9.15 -9.44 -13.79
C ILE A 256 9.80 -9.12 -15.14
N ALA A 257 8.99 -8.98 -16.19
CA ALA A 257 9.50 -8.69 -17.53
C ALA A 257 10.49 -7.52 -17.53
N PRO A 258 11.67 -7.64 -18.14
CA PRO A 258 12.77 -6.66 -18.06
C PRO A 258 12.41 -5.26 -18.52
N ASP A 259 11.42 -5.11 -19.39
CA ASP A 259 10.95 -3.85 -19.96
C ASP A 259 9.82 -3.19 -19.16
N THR A 260 9.40 -3.79 -18.03
CA THR A 260 8.29 -3.31 -17.18
C THR A 260 8.57 -1.90 -16.64
N LYS A 261 7.61 -0.99 -16.81
CA LYS A 261 7.70 0.39 -16.30
C LYS A 261 6.92 0.61 -15.00
N CYS A 262 5.90 -0.22 -14.74
CA CYS A 262 4.99 -0.07 -13.62
C CYS A 262 4.62 -1.44 -13.04
N ILE A 263 4.67 -1.57 -11.72
CA ILE A 263 4.02 -2.67 -11.00
C ILE A 263 2.69 -2.14 -10.51
N GLY A 264 1.60 -2.77 -10.93
CA GLY A 264 0.22 -2.32 -10.73
C GLY A 264 -0.24 -2.41 -9.28
N THR A 265 -1.37 -1.77 -9.01
CA THR A 265 -2.04 -1.84 -7.71
C THR A 265 -2.43 -3.28 -7.39
N PHE A 266 -2.01 -3.77 -6.23
CA PHE A 266 -2.23 -5.14 -5.75
C PHE A 266 -1.67 -6.25 -6.67
N ALA A 267 -0.65 -5.97 -7.49
CA ALA A 267 -0.13 -6.91 -8.48
C ALA A 267 0.33 -8.26 -7.91
N PHE A 268 0.90 -8.28 -6.70
CA PHE A 268 1.34 -9.49 -5.99
C PHE A 268 0.56 -9.75 -4.71
N THR A 269 -0.52 -9.04 -4.46
CA THR A 269 -1.25 -9.13 -3.20
C THR A 269 -1.64 -10.55 -2.85
N TYR A 270 -1.41 -10.95 -1.58
CA TYR A 270 -1.65 -12.30 -1.06
C TYR A 270 -0.84 -13.41 -1.74
N ASN A 271 0.21 -13.10 -2.49
CA ASN A 271 1.14 -14.10 -2.99
C ASN A 271 1.96 -14.66 -1.81
N THR A 272 1.35 -15.57 -1.06
CA THR A 272 1.97 -16.13 0.16
C THR A 272 3.16 -17.05 -0.10
N PRO A 273 3.27 -17.80 -1.23
CA PRO A 273 4.48 -18.55 -1.55
C PRO A 273 5.70 -17.67 -1.83
N LEU A 274 5.51 -16.43 -2.27
CA LEU A 274 6.60 -15.54 -2.72
C LEU A 274 7.60 -15.27 -1.60
N LYS A 275 8.87 -15.63 -1.84
CA LYS A 275 10.01 -15.36 -0.95
C LYS A 275 10.93 -14.29 -1.50
N GLU A 276 11.10 -14.27 -2.82
CA GLU A 276 12.05 -13.38 -3.48
C GLU A 276 11.45 -12.80 -4.75
N VAL A 277 11.76 -11.56 -5.03
CA VAL A 277 11.40 -10.89 -6.30
C VAL A 277 12.51 -9.97 -6.75
N THR A 278 12.86 -10.04 -8.04
CA THR A 278 13.77 -9.11 -8.70
C THR A 278 12.96 -8.07 -9.45
N ILE A 279 13.14 -6.80 -9.08
CA ILE A 279 12.49 -5.67 -9.73
C ILE A 279 13.44 -5.11 -10.80
N PRO A 280 13.09 -5.18 -12.09
CA PRO A 280 13.94 -4.68 -13.16
C PRO A 280 14.24 -3.19 -13.06
N ASP A 281 15.41 -2.78 -13.53
CA ASP A 281 15.86 -1.38 -13.53
C ASP A 281 14.94 -0.43 -14.31
N SER A 282 14.21 -0.97 -15.26
CA SER A 282 13.23 -0.24 -16.06
C SER A 282 12.00 0.22 -15.28
N VAL A 283 11.70 -0.41 -14.12
CA VAL A 283 10.54 -0.06 -13.30
C VAL A 283 10.72 1.33 -12.71
N ARG A 284 9.73 2.17 -12.94
CA ARG A 284 9.69 3.56 -12.49
C ARG A 284 8.75 3.78 -11.32
N ARG A 285 7.72 2.94 -11.18
CA ARG A 285 6.66 3.10 -10.19
C ARG A 285 6.19 1.75 -9.66
N ILE A 286 6.04 1.65 -8.34
CA ILE A 286 5.33 0.58 -7.65
C ILE A 286 4.08 1.20 -7.07
N LYS A 287 2.89 0.71 -7.49
CA LYS A 287 1.62 1.24 -7.04
C LYS A 287 1.19 0.67 -5.69
N GLY A 288 0.22 1.33 -5.06
CA GLY A 288 -0.26 0.97 -3.73
C GLY A 288 -0.69 -0.49 -3.61
N GLY A 289 -0.37 -1.12 -2.48
CA GLY A 289 -0.69 -2.52 -2.21
C GLY A 289 0.03 -3.55 -3.06
N ALA A 290 0.98 -3.16 -3.93
CA ALA A 290 1.56 -4.07 -4.93
C ALA A 290 2.06 -5.40 -4.35
N PHE A 291 2.68 -5.40 -3.18
CA PHE A 291 3.16 -6.60 -2.45
C PHE A 291 2.44 -6.80 -1.12
N CYS A 292 1.28 -6.19 -0.94
CA CYS A 292 0.51 -6.26 0.28
C CYS A 292 0.20 -7.72 0.66
N TYR A 293 0.40 -8.09 1.93
CA TYR A 293 0.22 -9.46 2.45
C TYR A 293 1.09 -10.56 1.78
N CYS A 294 2.18 -10.21 1.11
CA CYS A 294 3.22 -11.18 0.76
C CYS A 294 4.00 -11.60 2.02
N ARG A 295 3.32 -12.34 2.92
CA ARG A 295 3.79 -12.60 4.30
C ARG A 295 5.11 -13.34 4.38
N ASN A 296 5.48 -14.11 3.35
CA ASN A 296 6.71 -14.87 3.26
C ASN A 296 7.80 -14.20 2.42
N LEU A 297 7.55 -13.00 1.87
CA LEU A 297 8.55 -12.24 1.13
C LEU A 297 9.72 -11.89 2.06
N GLU A 298 10.90 -12.41 1.74
CA GLU A 298 12.13 -12.26 2.51
C GLU A 298 13.08 -11.26 1.86
N CYS A 299 13.09 -11.22 0.51
CA CYS A 299 14.03 -10.40 -0.25
C CYS A 299 13.37 -9.72 -1.46
N VAL A 300 13.71 -8.44 -1.65
CA VAL A 300 13.36 -7.65 -2.85
C VAL A 300 14.65 -7.09 -3.44
N HIS A 301 15.01 -7.57 -4.63
CA HIS A 301 16.23 -7.15 -5.30
C HIS A 301 15.98 -5.90 -6.14
N LEU A 302 16.65 -4.82 -5.79
CA LEU A 302 16.71 -3.56 -6.52
C LEU A 302 18.18 -3.24 -6.80
N SER A 303 18.55 -3.00 -8.05
CA SER A 303 19.92 -2.63 -8.38
C SER A 303 20.20 -1.15 -8.13
N ASN A 304 21.47 -0.78 -8.10
CA ASN A 304 21.92 0.61 -8.02
C ASN A 304 21.54 1.43 -9.28
N HIS A 305 21.23 0.76 -10.40
CA HIS A 305 20.81 1.37 -11.66
C HIS A 305 19.28 1.50 -11.78
N SER A 306 18.54 1.07 -10.77
CA SER A 306 17.10 1.14 -10.73
C SER A 306 16.58 2.55 -10.99
N LYS A 307 15.58 2.66 -11.89
CA LYS A 307 14.91 3.92 -12.25
C LYS A 307 13.66 4.17 -11.40
N LEU A 308 13.48 3.41 -10.33
CA LEU A 308 12.34 3.53 -9.42
C LEU A 308 12.36 4.90 -8.71
N TYR A 309 11.39 5.76 -9.02
CA TYR A 309 11.31 7.10 -8.44
C TYR A 309 10.13 7.28 -7.49
N LYS A 310 9.15 6.34 -7.51
CA LYS A 310 7.95 6.43 -6.68
C LYS A 310 7.46 5.05 -6.23
N ILE A 311 7.15 4.95 -4.94
CA ILE A 311 6.39 3.86 -4.33
C ILE A 311 5.14 4.53 -3.77
N ASP A 312 3.97 4.16 -4.30
CA ASP A 312 2.70 4.80 -3.94
C ASP A 312 2.07 4.16 -2.71
N SER A 313 1.32 4.97 -2.00
CA SER A 313 0.22 4.52 -1.15
C SER A 313 -1.09 4.62 -1.95
N PRO A 314 -2.10 3.81 -1.67
CA PRO A 314 -3.40 3.88 -2.33
C PRO A 314 -4.22 5.12 -1.93
N TYR A 315 -3.70 6.00 -1.09
CA TYR A 315 -4.34 7.26 -0.72
C TYR A 315 -4.66 8.10 -1.97
N GLY A 316 -5.94 8.20 -2.31
CA GLY A 316 -6.45 8.92 -3.48
C GLY A 316 -7.21 8.07 -4.50
N GLU A 317 -7.07 6.75 -4.46
CA GLU A 317 -7.93 5.82 -5.21
C GLU A 317 -8.85 5.11 -4.21
N MET A 318 -9.81 5.84 -3.61
CA MET A 318 -10.78 5.27 -2.65
C MET A 318 -11.59 4.18 -3.35
N GLY A 319 -11.26 2.93 -3.06
CA GLY A 319 -12.05 1.74 -3.35
C GLY A 319 -12.62 1.20 -2.06
N MET A 320 -13.61 0.30 -2.14
CA MET A 320 -14.14 -0.42 -0.97
C MET A 320 -13.19 -1.56 -0.65
N TYR A 321 -12.20 -1.31 0.23
CA TYR A 321 -11.31 -2.35 0.71
C TYR A 321 -11.89 -2.98 1.98
N PRO A 322 -11.75 -4.28 2.20
CA PRO A 322 -11.99 -4.89 3.51
C PRO A 322 -11.21 -4.15 4.60
N ASP A 323 -11.70 -4.15 5.83
CA ASP A 323 -11.16 -3.40 6.99
C ASP A 323 -9.63 -3.47 7.13
N ASP A 324 -9.00 -4.55 6.66
CA ASP A 324 -7.57 -4.80 6.73
C ASP A 324 -6.77 -4.26 5.53
N LEU A 325 -7.43 -3.72 4.48
CA LEU A 325 -6.79 -3.16 3.27
C LEU A 325 -6.98 -1.65 3.10
N TRP A 326 -7.68 -0.97 4.02
CA TRP A 326 -7.90 0.49 3.96
C TRP A 326 -6.61 1.32 3.90
N TYR A 327 -5.51 0.78 4.45
CA TYR A 327 -4.19 1.40 4.51
C TYR A 327 -3.16 0.56 3.75
N SER A 328 -3.41 0.27 2.48
CA SER A 328 -2.58 -0.68 1.72
C SER A 328 -1.27 -0.08 1.23
N GLY A 329 -0.33 0.12 2.13
CA GLY A 329 1.06 0.38 1.76
C GLY A 329 1.60 -0.70 0.80
N SER A 330 2.49 -0.32 -0.11
CA SER A 330 2.96 -1.24 -1.16
C SER A 330 3.56 -2.54 -0.64
N PHE A 331 4.11 -2.55 0.58
CA PHE A 331 4.66 -3.72 1.28
C PHE A 331 3.95 -4.03 2.59
N LEU A 332 2.70 -3.59 2.75
CA LEU A 332 1.93 -3.83 3.96
C LEU A 332 1.95 -5.33 4.35
N HIS A 333 2.32 -5.61 5.62
CA HIS A 333 2.37 -6.97 6.19
C HIS A 333 3.30 -7.97 5.46
N CYS A 334 4.37 -7.50 4.82
CA CYS A 334 5.49 -8.35 4.40
C CYS A 334 6.33 -8.73 5.64
N LYS A 335 5.78 -9.59 6.51
CA LYS A 335 6.29 -9.85 7.87
C LYS A 335 7.71 -10.42 7.93
N LYS A 336 8.15 -11.13 6.86
CA LYS A 336 9.47 -11.77 6.78
C LYS A 336 10.50 -10.96 6.00
N LEU A 337 10.12 -9.80 5.44
CA LEU A 337 11.06 -8.93 4.73
C LEU A 337 12.14 -8.43 5.70
N LYS A 338 13.40 -8.82 5.43
CA LYS A 338 14.53 -8.58 6.35
C LYS A 338 15.22 -7.26 6.07
N GLU A 339 15.47 -7.00 4.79
CA GLU A 339 16.16 -5.78 4.37
C GLU A 339 15.65 -5.29 3.01
N LEU A 340 15.69 -3.98 2.81
CA LEU A 340 15.37 -3.35 1.55
C LEU A 340 16.28 -2.14 1.32
N HIS A 341 17.09 -2.22 0.26
CA HIS A 341 17.95 -1.13 -0.17
C HIS A 341 17.19 -0.27 -1.19
N LEU A 342 16.84 0.95 -0.79
CA LEU A 342 16.18 1.88 -1.68
C LEU A 342 17.16 2.50 -2.66
N PRO A 343 16.85 2.51 -3.98
CA PRO A 343 17.75 3.05 -4.99
C PRO A 343 17.88 4.57 -4.88
N ASN A 344 18.96 5.12 -5.40
CA ASN A 344 19.22 6.57 -5.39
C ASN A 344 18.19 7.38 -6.20
N SER A 345 17.53 6.76 -7.17
CA SER A 345 16.44 7.38 -7.94
C SER A 345 15.20 7.67 -7.10
N LEU A 346 14.99 6.94 -5.99
CA LEU A 346 13.82 7.11 -5.12
C LEU A 346 14.07 8.25 -4.12
N LYS A 347 13.27 9.31 -4.22
CA LYS A 347 13.42 10.52 -3.41
C LYS A 347 12.47 10.58 -2.21
N ALA A 348 11.36 9.85 -2.25
CA ALA A 348 10.34 9.85 -1.20
C ALA A 348 9.60 8.51 -1.15
N ILE A 349 9.07 8.20 0.01
CA ILE A 349 8.15 7.08 0.27
C ILE A 349 6.96 7.58 1.06
N ASP A 350 5.81 6.94 0.89
CA ASP A 350 4.63 7.23 1.68
C ASP A 350 4.68 6.52 3.04
N TRP A 351 3.98 7.06 4.03
CA TRP A 351 4.12 6.70 5.46
C TRP A 351 3.75 5.26 5.81
N ASP A 352 2.78 4.66 5.14
CA ASP A 352 2.27 3.31 5.39
C ASP A 352 2.92 2.23 4.52
N THR A 353 3.86 2.63 3.64
CA THR A 353 4.49 1.75 2.65
C THR A 353 4.95 0.42 3.24
N PHE A 354 5.49 0.42 4.46
CA PHE A 354 6.06 -0.74 5.13
C PHE A 354 5.31 -1.16 6.40
N SER A 355 4.08 -0.69 6.61
CA SER A 355 3.31 -1.04 7.80
C SER A 355 3.28 -2.55 8.02
N GLY A 356 3.61 -3.01 9.23
CA GLY A 356 3.66 -4.43 9.59
C GLY A 356 4.84 -5.24 9.04
N CYS A 357 5.88 -4.61 8.46
CA CYS A 357 7.14 -5.26 8.08
C CYS A 357 8.07 -5.40 9.31
N LYS A 358 7.64 -6.17 10.29
CA LYS A 358 8.22 -6.22 11.65
C LYS A 358 9.73 -6.52 11.72
N SER A 359 10.30 -7.14 10.70
CA SER A 359 11.72 -7.55 10.66
C SER A 359 12.58 -6.66 9.75
N LEU A 360 11.97 -5.62 9.12
CA LEU A 360 12.62 -4.86 8.05
C LEU A 360 13.65 -3.88 8.58
N THR A 361 14.90 -4.02 8.12
CA THR A 361 15.90 -2.95 8.10
C THR A 361 15.83 -2.23 6.76
N LEU A 362 15.48 -0.94 6.78
CA LEU A 362 15.36 -0.12 5.59
C LEU A 362 16.64 0.69 5.34
N TYR A 363 17.24 0.56 4.16
CA TYR A 363 18.43 1.29 3.76
C TYR A 363 18.06 2.45 2.83
N LEU A 364 18.31 3.68 3.30
CA LEU A 364 18.06 4.92 2.56
C LEU A 364 19.32 5.34 1.78
N GLY A 365 19.20 5.51 0.47
CA GLY A 365 20.27 5.89 -0.42
C GLY A 365 20.77 7.33 -0.21
N SER A 366 21.87 7.70 -0.89
CA SER A 366 22.51 9.02 -0.78
C SER A 366 21.62 10.16 -1.27
N GLN A 367 20.74 9.92 -2.22
CA GLN A 367 19.85 10.92 -2.84
C GLN A 367 18.47 11.03 -2.18
N PHE A 368 18.18 10.21 -1.17
CA PHE A 368 16.91 10.30 -0.43
C PHE A 368 16.85 11.63 0.32
N THR A 369 15.87 12.48 -0.01
CA THR A 369 15.82 13.87 0.48
C THR A 369 14.50 14.29 1.09
N ASN A 370 13.43 13.52 0.88
CA ASN A 370 12.11 13.89 1.35
C ASN A 370 11.62 12.89 2.40
N PHE A 371 11.70 13.33 3.65
CA PHE A 371 11.09 12.67 4.79
C PHE A 371 9.91 13.54 5.24
N ARG A 372 8.70 13.15 4.86
CA ARG A 372 7.49 13.84 5.32
C ARG A 372 7.26 13.54 6.80
N LYS A 373 6.63 14.48 7.51
CA LYS A 373 6.26 14.32 8.92
C LYS A 373 5.55 12.98 9.13
N SER A 374 6.07 12.16 10.04
CA SER A 374 5.49 10.92 10.56
C SER A 374 5.70 9.63 9.77
N GLN A 375 7.02 9.34 8.99
CA GLN A 375 6.57 8.45 8.29
C GLN A 375 7.25 7.31 7.65
N ILE A 376 8.13 6.69 8.34
CA ILE A 376 8.52 5.31 8.06
C ILE A 376 7.97 4.44 9.20
N ALA A 377 6.68 4.10 9.09
CA ALA A 377 6.04 3.16 10.01
C ALA A 377 6.38 1.71 9.61
N GLY A 378 6.30 0.78 10.56
CA GLY A 378 6.32 -0.64 10.27
C GLY A 378 7.70 -1.28 10.07
N VAL A 379 8.80 -0.61 10.42
CA VAL A 379 10.16 -1.15 10.29
C VAL A 379 10.83 -1.38 11.65
N SER A 380 11.87 -2.24 11.68
CA SER A 380 12.67 -2.51 12.88
C SER A 380 13.92 -1.64 12.98
N ALA A 381 14.48 -1.22 11.85
CA ALA A 381 15.65 -0.34 11.81
C ALA A 381 15.70 0.49 10.52
N ILE A 382 16.36 1.65 10.60
CA ILE A 382 16.63 2.51 9.45
C ILE A 382 18.13 2.75 9.38
N GLN A 383 18.72 2.47 8.23
CA GLN A 383 20.11 2.75 7.91
C GLN A 383 20.20 3.81 6.83
N VAL A 384 21.07 4.77 6.97
CA VAL A 384 21.23 5.86 6.02
C VAL A 384 22.63 5.83 5.43
N SER A 385 22.74 5.93 4.10
CA SER A 385 24.03 6.05 3.42
C SER A 385 24.89 7.16 4.04
N PRO A 386 26.17 6.92 4.33
CA PRO A 386 27.07 7.95 4.86
C PRO A 386 27.22 9.16 3.94
N HIS A 387 26.93 8.99 2.64
CA HIS A 387 26.97 10.07 1.64
C HIS A 387 25.64 10.86 1.56
N ASN A 388 24.62 10.51 2.35
CA ASN A 388 23.38 11.29 2.38
C ASN A 388 23.61 12.66 3.02
N LYS A 389 23.24 13.74 2.31
CA LYS A 389 23.50 15.13 2.75
C LYS A 389 22.46 15.68 3.72
N LYS A 390 21.30 15.04 3.86
CA LYS A 390 20.18 15.54 4.71
C LYS A 390 19.95 14.71 5.96
N PHE A 391 20.20 13.41 5.90
CA PHE A 391 19.89 12.48 6.97
C PHE A 391 21.10 11.68 7.43
N SER A 392 20.99 11.13 8.62
CA SER A 392 21.96 10.18 9.19
C SER A 392 21.20 9.15 10.04
N SER A 393 21.82 8.01 10.29
CA SER A 393 21.29 7.04 11.26
C SER A 393 22.34 6.72 12.33
N LYS A 394 21.85 6.28 13.48
CA LYS A 394 22.66 5.68 14.54
C LYS A 394 21.80 4.62 15.25
N ASP A 395 22.34 3.42 15.38
CA ASP A 395 21.68 2.30 16.06
C ASP A 395 20.27 2.02 15.52
N GLY A 396 20.07 2.15 14.18
CA GLY A 396 18.79 1.95 13.51
C GLY A 396 17.79 3.10 13.65
N VAL A 397 18.14 4.19 14.31
CA VAL A 397 17.29 5.38 14.51
C VAL A 397 17.65 6.46 13.49
N LEU A 398 16.64 7.13 12.92
CA LEU A 398 16.79 8.18 11.91
C LEU A 398 16.92 9.56 12.55
N TYR A 399 17.89 10.33 12.08
CA TYR A 399 18.14 11.71 12.48
C TYR A 399 18.31 12.63 11.27
N ASP A 400 18.25 13.94 11.49
CA ASP A 400 18.82 14.89 10.55
C ASP A 400 20.35 14.67 10.42
N ARG A 401 20.98 15.28 9.41
CA ARG A 401 22.41 15.08 9.11
C ARG A 401 23.31 15.32 10.33
N HIS A 402 23.00 16.31 11.13
CA HIS A 402 23.81 16.75 12.28
C HIS A 402 23.36 16.17 13.62
N LYS A 403 22.42 15.24 13.62
CA LYS A 403 21.82 14.62 14.81
C LYS A 403 21.31 15.64 15.84
N LYS A 404 20.77 16.78 15.35
CA LYS A 404 20.08 17.77 16.19
C LYS A 404 18.60 17.45 16.35
N THR A 405 18.02 16.77 15.36
CA THR A 405 16.62 16.31 15.38
C THR A 405 16.55 14.80 15.26
N LEU A 406 15.88 14.12 16.20
CA LEU A 406 15.48 12.74 16.04
C LEU A 406 14.20 12.73 15.21
N LEU A 407 14.27 12.12 14.03
CA LEU A 407 13.20 12.14 13.04
C LEU A 407 12.28 10.92 13.16
N ASN A 408 12.85 9.73 13.35
CA ASN A 408 12.08 8.50 13.49
C ASN A 408 12.83 7.46 14.33
N TYR A 409 12.18 6.97 15.37
CA TYR A 409 12.54 5.79 16.13
C TYR A 409 11.64 4.65 15.66
N PRO A 410 12.18 3.57 15.07
CA PRO A 410 11.37 2.55 14.42
C PRO A 410 10.32 1.89 15.33
N GLU A 411 9.15 1.63 14.76
CA GLU A 411 8.00 1.07 15.46
C GLU A 411 8.31 -0.31 16.09
N TYR A 412 9.05 -1.15 15.38
CA TYR A 412 9.42 -2.50 15.82
C TYR A 412 10.86 -2.63 16.35
N LYS A 413 11.51 -1.51 16.66
CA LYS A 413 12.78 -1.55 17.37
C LYS A 413 12.56 -2.05 18.80
N THR A 414 13.35 -3.04 19.23
CA THR A 414 13.07 -3.86 20.43
C THR A 414 13.69 -3.36 21.72
N ASP A 415 14.43 -2.24 21.71
CA ASP A 415 15.04 -1.69 22.93
C ASP A 415 13.95 -1.30 23.95
N GLN A 416 14.10 -1.76 25.16
CA GLN A 416 13.24 -1.34 26.26
C GLN A 416 13.66 0.02 26.84
N THR A 417 14.94 0.36 26.72
CA THR A 417 15.50 1.62 27.22
C THR A 417 16.25 2.35 26.13
N PHE A 418 15.95 3.63 25.95
CA PHE A 418 16.62 4.47 24.98
C PHE A 418 17.15 5.76 25.59
N VAL A 419 18.45 5.99 25.39
CA VAL A 419 19.12 7.23 25.78
C VAL A 419 19.27 8.10 24.54
N VAL A 420 18.48 9.19 24.49
CA VAL A 420 18.54 10.15 23.38
C VAL A 420 19.92 10.83 23.34
N PRO A 421 20.62 10.82 22.21
CA PRO A 421 21.96 11.40 22.09
C PRO A 421 22.06 12.84 22.59
N LYS A 422 23.17 13.20 23.25
CA LYS A 422 23.41 14.56 23.83
C LYS A 422 23.35 15.69 22.81
N SER A 423 23.56 15.38 21.51
CA SER A 423 23.47 16.33 20.40
C SER A 423 22.04 16.75 20.06
N VAL A 424 21.03 15.92 20.36
CA VAL A 424 19.63 16.13 19.98
C VAL A 424 19.06 17.33 20.74
N ARG A 425 18.31 18.14 20.01
CA ARG A 425 17.58 19.32 20.49
C ARG A 425 16.08 19.22 20.27
N HIS A 426 15.69 18.41 19.30
CA HIS A 426 14.28 18.28 18.90
C HIS A 426 13.95 16.81 18.70
N ILE A 427 12.80 16.38 19.21
CA ILE A 427 12.14 15.15 18.85
C ILE A 427 11.03 15.53 17.87
N GLN A 428 11.05 14.91 16.68
CA GLN A 428 10.06 15.18 15.62
C GLN A 428 8.65 14.76 16.07
N GLU A 429 7.64 15.37 15.49
CA GLU A 429 6.26 14.90 15.56
C GLU A 429 6.17 13.41 15.21
N SER A 430 5.41 12.64 16.01
CA SER A 430 5.22 11.18 15.83
C SER A 430 6.50 10.33 15.79
N ALA A 431 7.65 10.82 16.27
CA ALA A 431 8.95 10.17 16.09
C ALA A 431 9.06 8.76 16.70
N PHE A 432 8.36 8.46 17.79
CA PHE A 432 8.30 7.15 18.46
C PHE A 432 6.92 6.50 18.33
N ARG A 433 6.03 7.06 17.49
CA ARG A 433 4.64 6.59 17.41
C ARG A 433 4.53 5.08 17.31
N ALA A 434 3.63 4.50 18.14
CA ALA A 434 3.26 3.09 18.15
C ALA A 434 4.41 2.10 18.43
N ASN A 435 5.59 2.55 18.92
CA ASN A 435 6.63 1.60 19.32
C ASN A 435 6.11 0.68 20.43
N GLU A 436 6.19 -0.63 20.19
CA GLU A 436 5.59 -1.67 21.04
C GLU A 436 6.52 -2.11 22.20
N HIS A 437 7.77 -1.63 22.25
CA HIS A 437 8.81 -2.19 23.12
C HIS A 437 9.39 -1.21 24.14
N ILE A 438 9.45 0.07 23.79
CA ILE A 438 10.09 1.10 24.62
C ILE A 438 9.38 1.26 25.96
N GLU A 439 10.14 1.15 27.06
CA GLU A 439 9.67 1.34 28.43
C GLU A 439 10.25 2.60 29.08
N ASN A 440 11.51 2.93 28.78
CA ASN A 440 12.22 4.03 29.43
C ASN A 440 12.90 4.90 28.38
N VAL A 441 12.72 6.22 28.46
CA VAL A 441 13.41 7.17 27.61
C VAL A 441 14.09 8.26 28.44
N PHE A 442 15.39 8.45 28.20
CA PHE A 442 16.21 9.48 28.85
C PHE A 442 16.57 10.57 27.85
N PHE A 443 16.13 11.80 28.11
CA PHE A 443 16.39 12.93 27.25
C PHE A 443 17.60 13.75 27.68
N PRO A 444 18.30 14.42 26.75
CA PRO A 444 19.43 15.28 27.09
C PRO A 444 18.95 16.59 27.75
N LYS A 445 19.74 17.14 28.69
CA LYS A 445 19.45 18.40 29.39
C LYS A 445 19.19 19.60 28.45
N LYS A 446 19.81 19.58 27.25
CA LYS A 446 19.69 20.66 26.24
C LYS A 446 18.56 20.41 25.23
N LEU A 447 17.66 19.44 25.47
CA LEU A 447 16.48 19.21 24.63
C LEU A 447 15.58 20.45 24.68
N LYS A 448 15.12 20.92 23.52
CA LYS A 448 14.26 22.10 23.39
C LYS A 448 12.79 21.75 23.20
N HIS A 449 12.52 20.68 22.44
CA HIS A 449 11.17 20.36 22.04
C HIS A 449 10.94 18.85 21.85
N ILE A 450 9.77 18.36 22.33
CA ILE A 450 9.18 17.06 22.01
C ILE A 450 7.92 17.34 21.19
N GLY A 451 7.86 16.83 19.95
CA GLY A 451 6.80 17.12 18.98
C GLY A 451 5.43 16.54 19.34
N GLU A 452 4.42 16.98 18.63
CA GLU A 452 3.05 16.45 18.72
C GLU A 452 3.04 14.95 18.46
N GLY A 453 2.28 14.20 19.28
CA GLY A 453 2.16 12.75 19.13
C GLY A 453 3.48 11.96 19.15
N ALA A 454 4.59 12.55 19.61
CA ALA A 454 5.92 11.94 19.53
C ALA A 454 5.95 10.51 20.06
N PHE A 455 5.24 10.21 21.14
CA PHE A 455 5.11 8.88 21.75
C PHE A 455 3.68 8.33 21.67
N ASN A 456 2.88 8.86 20.75
CA ASN A 456 1.49 8.41 20.62
C ASN A 456 1.43 6.90 20.42
N GLY A 457 0.70 6.19 21.31
CA GLY A 457 0.52 4.73 21.21
C GLY A 457 1.69 3.89 21.71
N CYS A 458 2.71 4.47 22.35
CA CYS A 458 3.76 3.71 23.04
C CYS A 458 3.19 3.11 24.34
N LYS A 459 2.43 2.01 24.21
CA LYS A 459 1.63 1.42 25.30
C LYS A 459 2.47 0.91 26.46
N LYS A 460 3.73 0.54 26.23
CA LYS A 460 4.66 0.04 27.25
C LYS A 460 5.53 1.12 27.89
N LEU A 461 5.44 2.38 27.44
CA LEU A 461 6.25 3.46 28.00
C LEU A 461 5.86 3.72 29.46
N LYS A 462 6.82 3.54 30.36
CA LYS A 462 6.69 3.70 31.82
C LYS A 462 7.36 4.96 32.31
N ASN A 463 8.54 5.31 31.77
CA ASN A 463 9.34 6.41 32.30
C ASN A 463 9.85 7.33 31.17
N ALA A 464 9.61 8.63 31.31
CA ALA A 464 10.14 9.68 30.46
C ALA A 464 10.95 10.69 31.29
N THR A 465 12.29 10.57 31.30
CA THR A 465 13.18 11.42 32.09
C THR A 465 13.62 12.65 31.30
N ILE A 466 13.12 13.82 31.69
CA ILE A 466 13.29 15.13 30.98
C ILE A 466 14.02 16.12 31.87
N PRO A 467 15.37 16.11 31.92
CA PRO A 467 16.14 16.97 32.83
C PRO A 467 16.20 18.43 32.44
N GLY A 468 15.74 18.78 31.22
CA GLY A 468 15.70 20.17 30.72
C GLY A 468 14.55 20.98 31.31
N LYS A 469 14.84 22.12 31.96
CA LYS A 469 13.78 22.98 32.56
C LYS A 469 12.85 23.60 31.49
N GLN A 470 13.35 23.92 30.31
CA GLN A 470 12.63 24.66 29.26
C GLN A 470 12.21 23.76 28.08
N THR A 471 12.19 22.43 28.25
CA THR A 471 11.77 21.51 27.20
C THR A 471 10.26 21.64 26.97
N LYS A 472 9.86 22.20 25.85
CA LYS A 472 8.45 22.28 25.44
C LYS A 472 7.96 20.91 24.95
N ILE A 473 6.72 20.57 25.31
CA ILE A 473 6.12 19.27 24.98
C ILE A 473 4.83 19.50 24.21
N GLY A 474 4.70 18.88 23.06
CA GLY A 474 3.49 18.95 22.23
C GLY A 474 2.28 18.36 22.95
N ARG A 475 1.09 18.92 22.71
CA ARG A 475 -0.14 18.62 23.44
C ARG A 475 -0.46 17.12 23.49
N SER A 476 -0.29 16.41 22.39
CA SER A 476 -0.60 14.99 22.25
C SER A 476 0.64 14.07 22.39
N ALA A 477 1.80 14.61 22.85
CA ALA A 477 3.09 13.88 22.81
C ALA A 477 3.03 12.50 23.43
N PHE A 478 2.29 12.29 24.52
CA PHE A 478 2.14 11.02 25.22
C PHE A 478 0.71 10.45 25.13
N LEU A 479 -0.01 10.75 24.05
CA LEU A 479 -1.37 10.25 23.86
C LEU A 479 -1.34 8.70 23.80
N PHE A 480 -2.29 8.05 24.49
CA PHE A 480 -2.37 6.58 24.66
C PHE A 480 -1.17 5.92 25.37
N CYS A 481 -0.28 6.69 26.02
CA CYS A 481 0.70 6.17 26.98
C CYS A 481 0.07 6.18 28.39
N ARG A 482 -0.66 5.11 28.76
CA ARG A 482 -1.50 5.11 29.97
C ARG A 482 -0.71 5.14 31.29
N HIS A 483 0.51 4.60 31.28
CA HIS A 483 1.31 4.37 32.48
C HIS A 483 2.58 5.22 32.56
N VAL A 484 2.72 6.23 31.69
CA VAL A 484 3.94 7.03 31.65
C VAL A 484 4.05 7.96 32.85
N VAL A 485 5.16 7.88 33.57
CA VAL A 485 5.60 8.83 34.59
C VAL A 485 6.60 9.79 33.96
N ILE A 486 6.36 11.09 34.11
CA ILE A 486 7.25 12.15 33.64
C ILE A 486 8.18 12.56 34.79
N HIS A 487 9.45 12.22 34.67
CA HIS A 487 10.50 12.59 35.64
C HIS A 487 11.18 13.88 35.16
N ALA A 488 10.96 15.00 35.85
CA ALA A 488 11.52 16.29 35.45
C ALA A 488 11.78 17.20 36.68
N PRO A 489 12.58 18.30 36.53
CA PRO A 489 12.76 19.29 37.60
C PRO A 489 11.44 19.94 38.03
N LYS A 490 11.29 20.16 39.32
CA LYS A 490 10.18 20.96 39.91
C LYS A 490 10.10 22.32 39.20
N HIS A 491 9.05 22.80 38.74
CA HIS A 491 8.87 24.09 38.01
C HIS A 491 9.38 24.08 36.54
N SER A 492 9.65 22.90 35.94
CA SER A 492 9.98 22.79 34.52
C SER A 492 8.72 22.88 33.64
N GLU A 493 8.90 23.14 32.34
CA GLU A 493 7.82 23.03 31.33
C GLU A 493 7.21 21.63 31.30
N ALA A 494 8.02 20.59 31.53
CA ALA A 494 7.54 19.21 31.62
C ALA A 494 6.65 18.97 32.85
N ALA A 495 6.96 19.60 34.02
CA ALA A 495 6.10 19.54 35.18
C ALA A 495 4.75 20.26 34.95
N LYS A 496 4.78 21.42 34.28
CA LYS A 496 3.56 22.16 33.88
C LYS A 496 2.72 21.33 32.91
N PHE A 497 3.36 20.68 31.92
CA PHE A 497 2.70 19.78 30.98
C PHE A 497 2.01 18.63 31.68
N ALA A 498 2.71 17.95 32.61
CA ALA A 498 2.15 16.82 33.35
C ALA A 498 0.90 17.22 34.12
N LYS A 499 0.96 18.35 34.85
CA LYS A 499 -0.20 18.91 35.57
C LYS A 499 -1.36 19.23 34.62
N LYS A 500 -1.08 19.92 33.51
CA LYS A 500 -2.11 20.36 32.55
C LYS A 500 -2.84 19.21 31.87
N HIS A 501 -2.14 18.06 31.67
CA HIS A 501 -2.65 16.92 30.91
C HIS A 501 -2.90 15.67 31.78
N ASP A 502 -2.99 15.87 33.10
CA ASP A 502 -3.26 14.81 34.08
C ASP A 502 -2.34 13.59 33.88
N ARG A 503 -1.02 13.84 33.87
CA ARG A 503 0.00 12.80 33.74
C ARG A 503 0.72 12.61 35.06
N MET A 504 1.08 11.35 35.37
CA MET A 504 1.91 11.04 36.52
C MET A 504 3.25 11.80 36.42
N PHE A 505 3.66 12.39 37.55
CA PHE A 505 4.84 13.22 37.62
C PHE A 505 5.67 12.94 38.87
N GLU A 506 6.98 12.82 38.67
CA GLU A 506 7.95 12.73 39.76
C GLU A 506 9.07 13.76 39.61
N VAL A 507 9.50 14.29 40.72
CA VAL A 507 10.60 15.27 40.72
C VAL A 507 11.91 14.57 40.44
N PHE A 508 12.54 14.88 39.32
CA PHE A 508 13.87 14.41 38.97
C PHE A 508 14.91 15.04 39.90
N ARG A 509 15.46 14.23 40.83
CA ARG A 509 16.61 14.62 41.68
C ARG A 509 17.87 14.17 40.94
N LYS A 510 18.77 15.12 40.68
CA LYS A 510 20.09 14.82 40.15
C LYS A 510 20.85 14.01 41.25
N LYS A 511 21.20 12.75 40.97
CA LYS A 511 22.23 12.05 41.74
C LYS A 511 23.59 12.62 41.40
#